data_19bbf6ef8d1b5dc4d02520c34d1a2472
#
_entry.id   19bbf6ef8d1b5dc4d02520c34d1a2472
#
_cell.length_a   1.000
_cell.length_b   1.000
_cell.length_c   1.000
_cell.angle_alpha   90.00
_cell.angle_beta   90.00
_cell.angle_gamma   90.00
#
_symmetry.space_group_name_H-M   'P 1'
#
loop_
_entity.id
_entity.type
_entity.pdbx_description
1 polymer ?
#
loop_
_entity_poly.entity_id
_entity_poly.type
_entity_poly.pdbx_seq_one_letter_code
_entity_poly.pdbx_strand_id
1 'polypeptide(L)'
;GGFITAFNLYSYTMHAYRFPFIATLSRPFLKFNINNALLPVIFVLTYLFCSARVQVQKELLGNGEIILNLVGFLLGIGLFLLIALAYFTRTNTDIHKMLGKDAEEHRAPEPMADIIAPIAPVQPKTRQERRRALRWFRMEQRTRKWKVETYLAHPFKVALARSSSHYDKDLLRSVIWQNHINGSIFEVVMVLSFVALGAFSNVRMFEIPAAASTFLLFTMLLMVFSAFNSWFKGWTMSVVIVVVVGLNLLSQRTERFLYDNQAIGLDYQAPPARYDRNTIAAFASDTATANRDSRAMVGILDQWHAHNVQLEQAGQKPKLIVINTSGGGLRAMLWTFRCIQYADSLMGGSLMQRTALLTGSSGGAIGATYYRQLYAASLRSDTIALQDRRYIDDMSGDMLNPL
;
A
#
# COMPACT_ATOMS: atom_id res chain seq x y z
N GLY A 1 9.52 0.81 -7.40
CA GLY A 1 10.19 2.12 -7.65
C GLY A 1 9.71 3.15 -6.65
N GLY A 2 8.40 3.39 -6.57
CA GLY A 2 7.79 4.40 -5.69
C GLY A 2 8.16 4.22 -4.22
N PHE A 3 8.03 3.02 -3.69
CA PHE A 3 8.38 2.71 -2.31
C PHE A 3 9.86 2.98 -1.99
N ILE A 4 10.77 2.60 -2.89
CA ILE A 4 12.21 2.86 -2.74
C ILE A 4 12.48 4.36 -2.72
N THR A 5 11.83 5.12 -3.60
CA THR A 5 11.99 6.58 -3.65
C THR A 5 11.42 7.24 -2.40
N ALA A 6 10.24 6.83 -1.93
CA ALA A 6 9.62 7.32 -0.69
C ALA A 6 10.51 7.04 0.53
N PHE A 7 11.04 5.82 0.64
CA PHE A 7 11.97 5.44 1.70
C PHE A 7 13.23 6.32 1.70
N ASN A 8 13.81 6.56 0.52
CA ASN A 8 15.01 7.39 0.40
C ASN A 8 14.73 8.87 0.71
N LEU A 9 13.58 9.41 0.27
CA LEU A 9 13.15 10.77 0.59
C LEU A 9 12.92 10.95 2.09
N TYR A 10 12.17 10.02 2.70
CA TYR A 10 11.96 10.03 4.14
C TYR A 10 13.26 9.94 4.92
N SER A 11 14.15 9.02 4.53
CA SER A 11 15.48 8.89 5.13
C SER A 11 16.32 10.17 4.98
N TYR A 12 16.30 10.79 3.80
CA TYR A 12 16.96 12.07 3.56
C TYR A 12 16.41 13.17 4.46
N THR A 13 15.10 13.29 4.54
CA THR A 13 14.43 14.30 5.38
C THR A 13 14.78 14.15 6.85
N MET A 14 14.87 12.92 7.36
CA MET A 14 15.19 12.64 8.76
C MET A 14 16.67 12.84 9.11
N HIS A 15 17.57 12.65 8.16
CA HIS A 15 19.00 12.53 8.45
C HIS A 15 19.88 13.63 7.85
N ALA A 16 19.44 14.34 6.80
CA ALA A 16 20.29 15.31 6.08
C ALA A 16 20.89 16.40 6.99
N TYR A 17 20.12 16.90 7.95
CA TYR A 17 20.63 17.88 8.92
C TYR A 17 21.71 17.35 9.86
N ARG A 18 21.82 16.03 10.02
CA ARG A 18 22.88 15.38 10.84
C ARG A 18 24.20 15.28 10.07
N PHE A 19 24.14 15.41 8.73
CA PHE A 19 25.27 15.28 7.83
C PHE A 19 25.42 16.52 6.92
N PRO A 20 25.76 17.70 7.47
CA PRO A 20 25.77 18.95 6.72
C PRO A 20 26.68 18.93 5.49
N PHE A 21 27.71 18.06 5.45
CA PHE A 21 28.59 17.92 4.29
C PHE A 21 27.82 17.50 3.01
N ILE A 22 26.63 16.91 3.14
CA ILE A 22 25.78 16.54 2.01
C ILE A 22 25.43 17.76 1.16
N ALA A 23 25.19 18.91 1.80
CA ALA A 23 24.89 20.16 1.10
C ALA A 23 26.05 20.67 0.21
N THR A 24 27.29 20.26 0.52
CA THR A 24 28.48 20.63 -0.26
C THR A 24 28.74 19.71 -1.46
N LEU A 25 27.97 18.64 -1.60
CA LEU A 25 28.11 17.67 -2.68
C LEU A 25 27.31 18.11 -3.90
N SER A 26 27.89 17.99 -5.08
CA SER A 26 27.10 18.08 -6.31
C SER A 26 26.02 16.98 -6.32
N ARG A 27 24.76 17.33 -6.61
CA ARG A 27 23.62 16.41 -6.61
C ARG A 27 23.48 15.66 -5.26
N PRO A 28 23.25 16.37 -4.14
CA PRO A 28 23.29 15.80 -2.80
C PRO A 28 22.30 14.64 -2.61
N PHE A 29 21.09 14.75 -3.14
CA PHE A 29 20.08 13.69 -3.03
C PHE A 29 20.50 12.40 -3.74
N LEU A 30 21.07 12.50 -4.95
CA LEU A 30 21.53 11.31 -5.68
C LEU A 30 22.64 10.58 -4.89
N LYS A 31 23.60 11.31 -4.36
CA LYS A 31 24.69 10.73 -3.57
C LYS A 31 24.18 10.12 -2.26
N PHE A 32 23.22 10.77 -1.63
CA PHE A 32 22.54 10.18 -0.46
C PHE A 32 21.88 8.86 -0.81
N ASN A 33 21.13 8.78 -1.92
CA ASN A 33 20.45 7.57 -2.37
C ASN A 33 21.42 6.43 -2.67
N ILE A 34 22.56 6.70 -3.31
CA ILE A 34 23.58 5.69 -3.56
C ILE A 34 24.10 5.10 -2.24
N ASN A 35 24.35 5.95 -1.23
CA ASN A 35 24.83 5.51 0.08
C ASN A 35 23.73 4.81 0.92
N ASN A 36 22.47 5.10 0.65
CA ASN A 36 21.33 4.49 1.33
C ASN A 36 20.73 3.31 0.55
N ALA A 37 21.36 2.90 -0.56
CA ALA A 37 20.82 1.88 -1.47
C ALA A 37 20.90 0.46 -0.92
N LEU A 38 21.68 0.19 0.11
CA LEU A 38 21.91 -1.17 0.63
C LEU A 38 20.58 -1.86 1.02
N LEU A 39 19.76 -1.22 1.83
CA LEU A 39 18.45 -1.77 2.25
C LEU A 39 17.49 -1.98 1.07
N PRO A 40 17.27 -0.99 0.19
CA PRO A 40 16.50 -1.19 -1.04
C PRO A 40 16.99 -2.33 -1.92
N VAL A 41 18.30 -2.49 -2.09
CA VAL A 41 18.88 -3.58 -2.89
C VAL A 41 18.61 -4.94 -2.26
N ILE A 42 18.85 -5.08 -0.95
CA ILE A 42 18.54 -6.32 -0.22
C ILE A 42 17.06 -6.65 -0.36
N PHE A 43 16.18 -5.67 -0.19
CA PHE A 43 14.73 -5.86 -0.34
C PHE A 43 14.37 -6.37 -1.75
N VAL A 44 14.89 -5.73 -2.80
CA VAL A 44 14.61 -6.15 -4.18
C VAL A 44 15.12 -7.56 -4.44
N LEU A 45 16.35 -7.90 -4.02
CA LEU A 45 16.92 -9.24 -4.19
C LEU A 45 16.08 -10.29 -3.45
N THR A 46 15.68 -10.01 -2.20
CA THR A 46 14.81 -10.91 -1.42
C THR A 46 13.44 -11.09 -2.12
N TYR A 47 12.85 -10.00 -2.61
CA TYR A 47 11.60 -10.07 -3.34
C TYR A 47 11.71 -10.93 -4.61
N LEU A 48 12.75 -10.70 -5.43
CA LEU A 48 12.97 -11.48 -6.65
C LEU A 48 13.12 -12.97 -6.33
N PHE A 49 13.90 -13.32 -5.31
CA PHE A 49 14.09 -14.71 -4.88
C PHE A 49 12.78 -15.33 -4.40
N CYS A 50 12.06 -14.66 -3.51
CA CYS A 50 10.78 -15.15 -2.98
C CYS A 50 9.71 -15.27 -4.09
N SER A 51 9.61 -14.26 -4.96
CA SER A 51 8.67 -14.25 -6.08
C SER A 51 8.95 -15.39 -7.06
N ALA A 52 10.21 -15.59 -7.48
CA ALA A 52 10.58 -16.71 -8.33
C ALA A 52 10.20 -18.06 -7.69
N ARG A 53 10.50 -18.23 -6.40
CA ARG A 53 10.17 -19.46 -5.67
C ARG A 53 8.66 -19.72 -5.61
N VAL A 54 7.85 -18.69 -5.35
CA VAL A 54 6.37 -18.81 -5.32
C VAL A 54 5.84 -19.16 -6.71
N GLN A 55 6.32 -18.50 -7.76
CA GLN A 55 5.89 -18.74 -9.14
C GLN A 55 6.22 -20.19 -9.57
N VAL A 56 7.39 -20.73 -9.19
CA VAL A 56 7.75 -22.13 -9.47
C VAL A 56 6.89 -23.10 -8.65
N GLN A 57 6.78 -22.91 -7.33
CA GLN A 57 6.25 -23.92 -6.42
C GLN A 57 4.72 -23.86 -6.24
N LYS A 58 4.13 -22.67 -6.36
CA LYS A 58 2.69 -22.44 -6.09
C LYS A 58 1.88 -22.14 -7.33
N GLU A 59 2.47 -21.43 -8.27
CA GLU A 59 1.79 -21.03 -9.50
C GLU A 59 2.11 -21.95 -10.66
N LEU A 60 3.15 -22.77 -10.52
CA LEU A 60 3.60 -23.78 -11.52
C LEU A 60 3.84 -23.14 -12.90
N LEU A 61 4.34 -21.90 -12.92
CA LEU A 61 4.64 -21.17 -14.15
C LEU A 61 5.88 -21.74 -14.85
N GLY A 62 5.91 -21.63 -16.17
CA GLY A 62 7.07 -21.95 -16.98
C GLY A 62 8.23 -20.96 -16.78
N ASN A 63 9.47 -21.42 -16.98
CA ASN A 63 10.66 -20.57 -16.79
C ASN A 63 10.60 -19.26 -17.59
N GLY A 64 10.05 -19.30 -18.82
CA GLY A 64 9.91 -18.10 -19.65
C GLY A 64 8.97 -17.06 -19.06
N GLU A 65 7.83 -17.49 -18.49
CA GLU A 65 6.87 -16.62 -17.83
C GLU A 65 7.44 -16.00 -16.56
N ILE A 66 8.17 -16.80 -15.77
CA ILE A 66 8.85 -16.32 -14.55
C ILE A 66 9.86 -15.24 -14.90
N ILE A 67 10.70 -15.46 -15.92
CA ILE A 67 11.69 -14.47 -16.36
C ILE A 67 11.00 -13.20 -16.85
N LEU A 68 9.93 -13.30 -17.63
CA LEU A 68 9.17 -12.16 -18.12
C LEU A 68 8.58 -11.32 -16.97
N ASN A 69 8.00 -11.98 -15.97
CA ASN A 69 7.45 -11.32 -14.79
C ASN A 69 8.53 -10.59 -13.97
N LEU A 70 9.67 -11.22 -13.74
CA LEU A 70 10.79 -10.62 -13.00
C LEU A 70 11.42 -9.44 -13.78
N VAL A 71 11.57 -9.58 -15.09
CA VAL A 71 12.07 -8.48 -15.95
C VAL A 71 11.07 -7.33 -15.96
N GLY A 72 9.77 -7.60 -16.11
CA GLY A 72 8.71 -6.58 -16.03
C GLY A 72 8.74 -5.81 -14.70
N PHE A 73 8.92 -6.52 -13.58
CA PHE A 73 9.08 -5.91 -12.27
C PHE A 73 10.31 -4.98 -12.20
N LEU A 74 11.46 -5.42 -12.69
CA LEU A 74 12.70 -4.63 -12.72
C LEU A 74 12.57 -3.41 -13.64
N LEU A 75 11.93 -3.56 -14.79
CA LEU A 75 11.65 -2.45 -15.72
C LEU A 75 10.74 -1.40 -15.06
N GLY A 76 9.71 -1.83 -14.34
CA GLY A 76 8.83 -0.92 -13.59
C GLY A 76 9.59 -0.15 -12.50
N ILE A 77 10.47 -0.82 -11.76
CA ILE A 77 11.36 -0.14 -10.79
C ILE A 77 12.25 0.87 -11.52
N GLY A 78 12.91 0.44 -12.59
CA GLY A 78 13.84 1.27 -13.37
C GLY A 78 13.19 2.52 -13.93
N LEU A 79 12.02 2.38 -14.55
CA LEU A 79 11.26 3.50 -15.12
C LEU A 79 10.90 4.54 -14.04
N PHE A 80 10.40 4.09 -12.90
CA PHE A 80 10.06 5.00 -11.80
C PHE A 80 11.29 5.72 -11.25
N LEU A 81 12.40 4.99 -11.07
CA LEU A 81 13.67 5.60 -10.61
C LEU A 81 14.22 6.60 -11.62
N LEU A 82 14.05 6.36 -12.93
CA LEU A 82 14.44 7.31 -13.98
C LEU A 82 13.60 8.60 -13.89
N ILE A 83 12.30 8.52 -13.68
CA ILE A 83 11.43 9.69 -13.48
C ILE A 83 11.88 10.48 -12.25
N ALA A 84 12.09 9.80 -11.12
CA ALA A 84 12.59 10.44 -9.91
C ALA A 84 13.96 11.09 -10.13
N LEU A 85 14.88 10.40 -10.79
CA LEU A 85 16.21 10.92 -11.11
C LEU A 85 16.13 12.16 -12.02
N ALA A 86 15.29 12.12 -13.05
CA ALA A 86 15.09 13.26 -13.95
C ALA A 86 14.56 14.49 -13.21
N TYR A 87 13.61 14.31 -12.29
CA TYR A 87 13.12 15.38 -11.43
C TYR A 87 14.22 15.95 -10.54
N PHE A 88 14.91 15.09 -9.77
CA PHE A 88 15.91 15.54 -8.81
C PHE A 88 17.19 16.08 -9.46
N THR A 89 17.57 15.64 -10.65
CA THR A 89 18.70 16.26 -11.36
C THR A 89 18.44 17.72 -11.76
N ARG A 90 17.17 18.07 -12.00
CA ARG A 90 16.75 19.43 -12.35
C ARG A 90 16.52 20.30 -11.12
N THR A 91 15.92 19.75 -10.06
CA THR A 91 15.48 20.52 -8.88
C THR A 91 16.49 20.54 -7.75
N ASN A 92 17.49 19.64 -7.76
CA ASN A 92 18.47 19.51 -6.69
C ASN A 92 19.35 20.75 -6.60
N THR A 93 19.43 21.32 -5.40
CA THR A 93 20.24 22.49 -5.10
C THR A 93 21.45 22.06 -4.28
N ASP A 94 22.61 22.59 -4.61
CA ASP A 94 23.85 22.48 -3.85
C ASP A 94 24.41 23.88 -3.54
N ILE A 95 25.45 23.91 -2.72
CA ILE A 95 26.04 25.17 -2.29
C ILE A 95 26.54 26.04 -3.44
N HIS A 96 27.08 25.44 -4.51
CA HIS A 96 27.60 26.15 -5.66
C HIS A 96 26.48 26.78 -6.48
N LYS A 97 25.34 26.09 -6.61
CA LYS A 97 24.16 26.68 -7.29
C LYS A 97 23.55 27.82 -6.49
N MET A 98 23.60 27.75 -5.16
CA MET A 98 23.09 28.82 -4.31
C MET A 98 23.98 30.07 -4.34
N LEU A 99 25.30 29.89 -4.22
CA LEU A 99 26.26 30.96 -4.34
C LEU A 99 26.23 31.61 -5.73
N GLY A 100 25.99 30.82 -6.80
CA GLY A 100 25.87 31.34 -8.16
C GLY A 100 24.63 32.20 -8.37
N LYS A 101 23.52 31.92 -7.73
CA LYS A 101 22.31 32.75 -7.76
C LYS A 101 22.51 34.08 -7.03
N ASP A 102 23.15 34.01 -5.85
CA ASP A 102 23.45 35.22 -5.07
C ASP A 102 24.47 36.11 -5.80
N ALA A 103 25.42 35.51 -6.55
CA ALA A 103 26.39 36.24 -7.37
C ALA A 103 25.78 36.88 -8.64
N GLU A 104 24.69 36.34 -9.18
CA GLU A 104 23.96 36.98 -10.29
C GLU A 104 23.12 38.18 -9.82
N GLU A 105 22.61 38.11 -8.57
CA GLU A 105 21.82 39.19 -7.97
C GLU A 105 22.68 40.35 -7.46
N HIS A 106 23.97 40.10 -7.19
CA HIS A 106 24.95 41.09 -6.69
C HIS A 106 26.15 41.27 -7.65
N ARG A 107 25.93 41.40 -8.92
CA ARG A 107 26.99 41.63 -9.90
C ARG A 107 27.61 43.03 -9.74
N ALA A 108 28.57 43.16 -8.83
CA ALA A 108 29.69 44.08 -8.92
C ALA A 108 30.96 43.26 -9.22
N PRO A 109 31.79 43.66 -10.14
CA PRO A 109 32.96 42.88 -10.56
C PRO A 109 34.10 43.04 -9.54
N GLU A 110 34.28 42.09 -8.64
CA GLU A 110 35.52 41.98 -7.88
C GLU A 110 36.31 40.73 -8.32
N PRO A 111 37.63 40.86 -8.41
CA PRO A 111 38.46 39.79 -8.95
C PRO A 111 38.55 38.61 -7.99
N MET A 112 38.35 37.43 -8.55
CA MET A 112 38.24 36.12 -7.91
C MET A 112 39.52 35.65 -7.16
N ALA A 113 40.53 36.50 -7.01
CA ALA A 113 41.82 36.16 -6.42
C ALA A 113 41.83 36.22 -4.86
N ASP A 114 40.88 36.97 -4.24
CA ASP A 114 40.92 37.20 -2.80
C ASP A 114 40.04 36.24 -1.98
N ILE A 115 39.27 35.36 -2.63
CA ILE A 115 38.37 34.41 -1.94
C ILE A 115 39.12 33.17 -1.43
N ILE A 116 40.37 32.97 -1.79
CA ILE A 116 41.18 31.78 -1.40
C ILE A 116 42.13 32.06 -0.21
N ALA A 117 42.06 33.23 0.40
CA ALA A 117 42.82 33.46 1.63
C ALA A 117 42.25 32.54 2.75
N PRO A 118 43.10 31.73 3.44
CA PRO A 118 42.65 30.97 4.58
C PRO A 118 42.16 31.96 5.63
N ILE A 119 40.83 31.90 5.92
CA ILE A 119 40.27 32.69 7.04
C ILE A 119 40.94 32.19 8.28
N ALA A 120 41.86 32.98 8.80
CA ALA A 120 42.47 32.71 10.09
C ALA A 120 41.38 32.56 11.16
N PRO A 121 41.46 31.55 12.07
CA PRO A 121 40.43 31.31 13.05
C PRO A 121 40.24 32.59 13.88
N VAL A 122 39.08 33.21 13.76
CA VAL A 122 38.72 34.40 14.53
C VAL A 122 38.79 34.02 15.99
N GLN A 123 39.76 34.53 16.71
CA GLN A 123 39.87 34.31 18.14
C GLN A 123 38.70 35.00 18.87
N PRO A 124 37.96 34.30 19.71
CA PRO A 124 36.82 34.87 20.41
C PRO A 124 37.28 36.01 21.33
N LYS A 125 36.82 37.21 21.09
CA LYS A 125 37.23 38.42 21.83
C LYS A 125 36.52 38.57 23.16
N THR A 126 35.39 37.89 23.37
CA THR A 126 34.61 38.01 24.63
C THR A 126 34.49 36.66 25.38
N ARG A 127 34.37 36.76 26.72
CA ARG A 127 34.21 35.59 27.63
C ARG A 127 32.97 34.77 27.29
N GLN A 128 31.95 35.41 26.69
CA GLN A 128 30.69 34.79 26.30
C GLN A 128 30.84 33.99 24.99
N GLU A 129 31.58 34.55 24.03
CA GLU A 129 31.93 33.85 22.77
C GLU A 129 32.82 32.64 23.02
N ARG A 130 33.77 32.77 23.97
CA ARG A 130 34.62 31.65 24.39
C ARG A 130 33.82 30.53 25.06
N ARG A 131 32.79 30.85 25.84
CA ARG A 131 31.89 29.85 26.44
C ARG A 131 30.98 29.19 25.36
N ARG A 132 30.52 29.95 24.35
CA ARG A 132 29.77 29.41 23.24
C ARG A 132 30.63 28.49 22.34
N ALA A 133 31.88 28.89 22.08
CA ALA A 133 32.83 28.09 21.32
C ALA A 133 33.20 26.80 22.08
N LEU A 134 33.39 26.84 23.40
CA LEU A 134 33.67 25.68 24.25
C LEU A 134 32.46 24.72 24.37
N ARG A 135 31.23 25.25 24.43
CA ARG A 135 30.02 24.42 24.40
C ARG A 135 29.88 23.73 23.03
N TRP A 136 30.16 24.48 21.97
CA TRP A 136 30.14 23.94 20.61
C TRP A 136 31.22 22.86 20.45
N PHE A 137 32.46 23.10 20.92
CA PHE A 137 33.54 22.12 20.85
C PHE A 137 33.23 20.83 21.65
N ARG A 138 32.59 20.93 22.80
CA ARG A 138 32.13 19.75 23.57
C ARG A 138 31.00 19.02 22.89
N MET A 139 30.10 19.73 22.25
CA MET A 139 29.01 19.13 21.47
C MET A 139 29.56 18.43 20.21
N GLU A 140 30.56 19.01 19.54
CA GLU A 140 31.25 18.42 18.40
C GLU A 140 32.10 17.20 18.81
N GLN A 141 32.73 17.18 19.98
CA GLN A 141 33.41 16.00 20.51
C GLN A 141 32.46 14.85 20.87
N ARG A 142 31.25 15.16 21.35
CA ARG A 142 30.21 14.14 21.59
C ARG A 142 29.65 13.57 20.29
N THR A 143 29.59 14.35 19.22
CA THR A 143 29.17 13.91 17.89
C THR A 143 30.27 13.23 17.08
N ARG A 144 31.53 13.24 17.52
CA ARG A 144 32.65 12.58 16.82
C ARG A 144 32.51 11.07 16.64
N LYS A 145 31.71 10.39 17.46
CA LYS A 145 31.44 8.94 17.30
C LYS A 145 30.74 8.57 15.98
N TRP A 146 30.15 9.54 15.26
CA TRP A 146 29.38 9.34 14.04
C TRP A 146 29.86 10.22 12.89
N LYS A 147 31.15 10.49 12.79
CA LYS A 147 31.72 11.28 11.70
C LYS A 147 31.80 10.39 10.45
N VAL A 148 31.13 10.81 9.39
CA VAL A 148 31.29 10.18 8.07
C VAL A 148 32.63 10.62 7.51
N GLU A 149 33.54 9.67 7.28
CA GLU A 149 34.87 9.92 6.71
C GLU A 149 34.87 9.69 5.19
N THR A 150 34.07 8.72 4.73
CA THR A 150 33.98 8.34 3.32
C THR A 150 32.52 8.19 2.90
N TYR A 151 32.26 8.38 1.61
CA TYR A 151 30.96 8.14 0.99
C TYR A 151 31.13 7.60 -0.43
N LEU A 152 30.11 6.94 -0.96
CA LEU A 152 30.06 6.49 -2.35
C LEU A 152 29.65 7.66 -3.24
N ALA A 153 30.58 8.18 -4.03
CA ALA A 153 30.31 9.24 -5.00
C ALA A 153 29.56 8.70 -6.24
N HIS A 154 29.86 7.45 -6.61
CA HIS A 154 29.18 6.63 -7.60
C HIS A 154 29.10 5.18 -7.05
N PRO A 155 28.30 4.27 -7.61
CA PRO A 155 28.12 2.90 -7.05
C PRO A 155 29.41 2.15 -6.72
N PHE A 156 30.50 2.44 -7.43
CA PHE A 156 31.79 1.74 -7.25
C PHE A 156 32.96 2.70 -6.94
N LYS A 157 32.69 3.98 -6.61
CA LYS A 157 33.74 4.96 -6.33
C LYS A 157 33.56 5.56 -4.95
N VAL A 158 34.48 5.23 -4.06
CA VAL A 158 34.57 5.84 -2.72
C VAL A 158 35.27 7.19 -2.79
N ALA A 159 34.74 8.19 -2.11
CA ALA A 159 35.34 9.51 -1.96
C ALA A 159 35.40 9.91 -0.48
N LEU A 160 36.34 10.78 -0.13
CA LEU A 160 36.47 11.32 1.22
C LEU A 160 35.41 12.40 1.47
N ALA A 161 34.75 12.33 2.60
CA ALA A 161 33.84 13.38 3.04
C ALA A 161 34.67 14.58 3.58
N ARG A 162 34.62 15.68 2.83
CA ARG A 162 35.33 16.90 3.22
C ARG A 162 34.59 17.58 4.37
N SER A 163 35.33 18.24 5.26
CA SER A 163 34.74 19.03 6.32
C SER A 163 33.91 20.19 5.75
N SER A 164 32.70 20.35 6.25
CA SER A 164 31.83 21.48 5.92
C SER A 164 31.94 22.65 6.91
N SER A 165 32.90 22.60 7.83
CA SER A 165 33.03 23.56 8.93
C SER A 165 33.44 24.98 8.48
N HIS A 166 33.99 25.11 7.28
CA HIS A 166 34.41 26.40 6.69
C HIS A 166 33.26 27.13 5.97
N TYR A 167 32.12 26.46 5.72
CA TYR A 167 30.94 27.09 5.16
C TYR A 167 30.04 27.67 6.25
N ASP A 168 29.30 28.72 5.92
CA ASP A 168 28.29 29.27 6.81
C ASP A 168 27.20 28.22 7.08
N LYS A 169 26.81 28.11 8.36
CA LYS A 169 25.81 27.12 8.80
C LYS A 169 24.42 27.43 8.25
N ASP A 170 24.09 28.69 8.12
CA ASP A 170 22.79 29.10 7.62
C ASP A 170 22.68 28.85 6.12
N LEU A 171 23.78 29.01 5.38
CA LEU A 171 23.87 28.62 3.98
C LEU A 171 23.68 27.09 3.81
N LEU A 172 24.37 26.28 4.64
CA LEU A 172 24.20 24.81 4.58
C LEU A 172 22.76 24.39 4.91
N ARG A 173 22.14 25.02 5.91
CA ARG A 173 20.74 24.76 6.28
C ARG A 173 19.78 25.16 5.15
N SER A 174 20.02 26.26 4.50
CA SER A 174 19.22 26.78 3.39
C SER A 174 19.23 25.81 2.20
N VAL A 175 20.42 25.29 1.84
CA VAL A 175 20.54 24.25 0.80
C VAL A 175 19.76 22.99 1.15
N ILE A 176 19.91 22.48 2.38
CA ILE A 176 19.18 21.30 2.84
C ILE A 176 17.67 21.56 2.84
N TRP A 177 17.26 22.72 3.33
CA TRP A 177 15.85 23.14 3.37
C TRP A 177 15.24 23.19 1.96
N GLN A 178 15.93 23.79 1.00
CA GLN A 178 15.46 23.86 -0.39
C GLN A 178 15.27 22.46 -1.00
N ASN A 179 16.20 21.56 -0.72
CA ASN A 179 16.07 20.17 -1.17
C ASN A 179 14.92 19.41 -0.48
N HIS A 180 14.61 19.73 0.79
CA HIS A 180 13.43 19.19 1.47
C HIS A 180 12.13 19.68 0.83
N ILE A 181 12.05 20.98 0.50
CA ILE A 181 10.88 21.53 -0.22
C ILE A 181 10.71 20.85 -1.58
N ASN A 182 11.80 20.75 -2.36
CA ASN A 182 11.75 20.08 -3.66
C ASN A 182 11.35 18.60 -3.52
N GLY A 183 11.82 17.92 -2.47
CA GLY A 183 11.40 16.56 -2.13
C GLY A 183 9.92 16.47 -1.80
N SER A 184 9.41 17.34 -0.95
CA SER A 184 8.00 17.33 -0.55
C SER A 184 7.05 17.69 -1.69
N ILE A 185 7.44 18.55 -2.61
CA ILE A 185 6.67 18.84 -3.84
C ILE A 185 6.54 17.55 -4.67
N PHE A 186 7.65 16.83 -4.88
CA PHE A 186 7.63 15.54 -5.58
C PHE A 186 6.70 14.55 -4.89
N GLU A 187 6.78 14.44 -3.56
CA GLU A 187 5.96 13.53 -2.76
C GLU A 187 4.46 13.84 -2.89
N VAL A 188 4.08 15.12 -2.80
CA VAL A 188 2.68 15.56 -2.96
C VAL A 188 2.16 15.24 -4.37
N VAL A 189 2.94 15.56 -5.42
CA VAL A 189 2.55 15.26 -6.80
C VAL A 189 2.38 13.76 -7.00
N MET A 190 3.28 12.94 -6.45
CA MET A 190 3.17 11.48 -6.55
C MET A 190 1.98 10.92 -5.79
N VAL A 191 1.70 11.41 -4.58
CA VAL A 191 0.51 11.00 -3.81
C VAL A 191 -0.77 11.34 -4.57
N LEU A 192 -0.88 12.55 -5.11
CA LEU A 192 -2.04 12.95 -5.93
C LEU A 192 -2.17 12.09 -7.19
N SER A 193 -1.05 11.72 -7.83
CA SER A 193 -1.05 10.83 -8.99
C SER A 193 -1.53 9.42 -8.63
N PHE A 194 -1.15 8.90 -7.46
CA PHE A 194 -1.61 7.58 -6.99
C PHE A 194 -3.09 7.59 -6.60
N VAL A 195 -3.57 8.68 -5.98
CA VAL A 195 -5.01 8.85 -5.71
C VAL A 195 -5.80 8.92 -7.02
N ALA A 196 -5.30 9.66 -8.00
CA ALA A 196 -5.92 9.72 -9.32
C ALA A 196 -5.93 8.35 -10.02
N LEU A 197 -4.84 7.57 -9.91
CA LEU A 197 -4.78 6.21 -10.42
C LEU A 197 -5.85 5.31 -9.79
N GLY A 198 -6.07 5.42 -8.47
CA GLY A 198 -7.13 4.71 -7.76
C GLY A 198 -8.54 5.07 -8.26
N ALA A 199 -8.78 6.33 -8.65
CA ALA A 199 -10.07 6.75 -9.21
C ALA A 199 -10.39 6.09 -10.58
N PHE A 200 -9.39 5.60 -11.30
CA PHE A 200 -9.54 4.86 -12.56
C PHE A 200 -9.50 3.33 -12.39
N SER A 201 -9.59 2.82 -11.18
CA SER A 201 -9.51 1.38 -10.86
C SER A 201 -10.56 0.52 -11.59
N ASN A 202 -11.70 1.10 -11.98
CA ASN A 202 -12.74 0.42 -12.74
C ASN A 202 -12.36 0.15 -14.23
N VAL A 203 -11.25 0.71 -14.70
CA VAL A 203 -10.77 0.50 -16.05
C VAL A 203 -9.70 -0.60 -16.02
N ARG A 204 -9.93 -1.71 -16.72
CA ARG A 204 -9.05 -2.90 -16.73
C ARG A 204 -7.55 -2.58 -16.92
N MET A 205 -7.24 -1.53 -17.70
CA MET A 205 -5.86 -1.08 -17.93
C MET A 205 -5.17 -0.54 -16.67
N PHE A 206 -5.95 -0.05 -15.70
CA PHE A 206 -5.49 0.56 -14.45
C PHE A 206 -5.74 -0.34 -13.23
N GLU A 207 -6.17 -1.57 -13.44
CA GLU A 207 -6.29 -2.54 -12.35
C GLU A 207 -4.92 -2.82 -11.74
N ILE A 208 -4.83 -2.66 -10.42
CA ILE A 208 -3.60 -2.88 -9.67
C ILE A 208 -3.82 -4.10 -8.76
N PRO A 209 -2.94 -5.13 -8.83
CA PRO A 209 -3.05 -6.28 -7.93
C PRO A 209 -3.00 -5.87 -6.45
N ALA A 210 -3.75 -6.55 -5.59
CA ALA A 210 -3.90 -6.21 -4.16
C ALA A 210 -2.57 -6.02 -3.42
N ALA A 211 -1.54 -6.83 -3.72
CA ALA A 211 -0.22 -6.66 -3.14
C ALA A 211 0.44 -5.35 -3.59
N ALA A 212 0.25 -4.93 -4.84
CA ALA A 212 0.77 -3.67 -5.36
C ALA A 212 0.01 -2.48 -4.75
N SER A 213 -1.31 -2.57 -4.55
CA SER A 213 -2.13 -1.56 -3.86
C SER A 213 -1.66 -1.36 -2.42
N THR A 214 -1.38 -2.45 -1.70
CA THR A 214 -0.81 -2.38 -0.35
C THR A 214 0.54 -1.66 -0.33
N PHE A 215 1.44 -1.96 -1.27
CA PHE A 215 2.71 -1.23 -1.39
C PHE A 215 2.52 0.23 -1.78
N LEU A 216 1.52 0.55 -2.62
CA LEU A 216 1.16 1.94 -2.93
C LEU A 216 0.69 2.68 -1.69
N LEU A 217 -0.18 2.08 -0.87
CA LEU A 217 -0.64 2.66 0.39
C LEU A 217 0.54 2.98 1.32
N PHE A 218 1.46 2.03 1.53
CA PHE A 218 2.67 2.28 2.34
C PHE A 218 3.56 3.36 1.73
N THR A 219 3.67 3.41 0.40
CA THR A 219 4.41 4.46 -0.31
C THR A 219 3.80 5.83 -0.04
N MET A 220 2.47 5.95 -0.16
CA MET A 220 1.73 7.19 0.11
C MET A 220 1.89 7.62 1.57
N LEU A 221 1.76 6.70 2.51
CA LEU A 221 1.96 6.99 3.93
C LEU A 221 3.37 7.53 4.21
N LEU A 222 4.41 6.89 3.65
CA LEU A 222 5.79 7.37 3.79
C LEU A 222 5.99 8.75 3.18
N MET A 223 5.43 9.02 1.99
CA MET A 223 5.52 10.31 1.32
C MET A 223 4.80 11.41 2.11
N VAL A 224 3.59 11.12 2.59
CA VAL A 224 2.83 12.06 3.43
C VAL A 224 3.60 12.38 4.71
N PHE A 225 4.11 11.37 5.43
CA PHE A 225 4.92 11.58 6.62
C PHE A 225 6.20 12.37 6.34
N SER A 226 6.86 12.11 5.22
CA SER A 226 8.06 12.82 4.80
C SER A 226 7.77 14.29 4.52
N ALA A 227 6.70 14.58 3.77
CA ALA A 227 6.27 15.94 3.48
C ALA A 227 5.89 16.70 4.77
N PHE A 228 5.10 16.09 5.64
CA PHE A 228 4.75 16.67 6.94
C PHE A 228 5.99 16.95 7.79
N ASN A 229 6.94 16.02 7.85
CA ASN A 229 8.18 16.22 8.59
C ASN A 229 9.04 17.35 8.00
N SER A 230 9.04 17.51 6.68
CA SER A 230 9.72 18.63 6.00
C SER A 230 9.12 20.00 6.39
N TRP A 231 7.80 20.08 6.51
CA TRP A 231 7.10 21.34 6.78
C TRP A 231 7.01 21.67 8.26
N PHE A 232 6.62 20.72 9.09
CA PHE A 232 6.35 20.94 10.53
C PHE A 232 7.53 20.62 11.43
N LYS A 233 8.61 20.00 10.91
CA LYS A 233 9.84 19.69 11.67
C LYS A 233 9.50 18.95 12.98
N GLY A 234 9.95 19.49 14.14
CA GLY A 234 9.70 18.89 15.44
C GLY A 234 8.23 18.82 15.90
N TRP A 235 7.32 19.53 15.24
CA TRP A 235 5.88 19.55 15.53
C TRP A 235 5.10 18.47 14.79
N THR A 236 5.73 17.71 13.90
CA THR A 236 5.08 16.73 13.03
C THR A 236 4.17 15.76 13.80
N MET A 237 4.64 15.19 14.90
CA MET A 237 3.83 14.24 15.69
C MET A 237 2.62 14.92 16.33
N SER A 238 2.78 16.15 16.84
CA SER A 238 1.66 16.90 17.40
C SER A 238 0.59 17.21 16.35
N VAL A 239 1.02 17.61 15.14
CA VAL A 239 0.11 17.87 14.02
C VAL A 239 -0.61 16.59 13.59
N VAL A 240 0.10 15.47 13.46
CA VAL A 240 -0.50 14.17 13.12
C VAL A 240 -1.54 13.76 14.16
N ILE A 241 -1.23 13.89 15.46
CA ILE A 241 -2.20 13.57 16.53
C ILE A 241 -3.45 14.47 16.42
N VAL A 242 -3.26 15.76 16.23
CA VAL A 242 -4.40 16.71 16.08
C VAL A 242 -5.26 16.36 14.87
N VAL A 243 -4.63 16.01 13.73
CA VAL A 243 -5.36 15.60 12.51
C VAL A 243 -6.12 14.30 12.75
N VAL A 244 -5.49 13.28 13.34
CA VAL A 244 -6.15 11.99 13.64
C VAL A 244 -7.32 12.16 14.61
N VAL A 245 -7.14 12.92 15.69
CA VAL A 245 -8.21 13.22 16.66
C VAL A 245 -9.32 14.03 15.98
N GLY A 246 -8.96 15.04 15.20
CA GLY A 246 -9.91 15.87 14.46
C GLY A 246 -10.74 15.06 13.46
N LEU A 247 -10.10 14.19 12.67
CA LEU A 247 -10.79 13.29 11.74
C LEU A 247 -11.70 12.30 12.47
N ASN A 248 -11.26 11.75 13.60
CA ASN A 248 -12.09 10.85 14.41
C ASN A 248 -13.34 11.59 14.94
N LEU A 249 -13.18 12.77 15.51
CA LEU A 249 -14.31 13.58 16.00
C LEU A 249 -15.26 13.99 14.85
N LEU A 250 -14.70 14.33 13.69
CA LEU A 250 -15.49 14.66 12.51
C LEU A 250 -16.25 13.44 11.98
N SER A 251 -15.60 12.29 11.93
CA SER A 251 -16.19 11.01 11.54
C SER A 251 -17.39 10.64 12.43
N GLN A 252 -17.30 10.88 13.75
CA GLN A 252 -18.39 10.59 14.67
C GLN A 252 -19.60 11.54 14.54
N ARG A 253 -19.38 12.75 13.99
CA ARG A 253 -20.41 13.78 13.88
C ARG A 253 -21.03 13.93 12.49
N THR A 254 -20.43 13.30 11.49
CA THR A 254 -20.84 13.49 10.09
C THR A 254 -21.24 12.16 9.48
N GLU A 255 -22.52 12.02 9.13
CA GLU A 255 -23.06 10.81 8.47
C GLU A 255 -22.35 10.46 7.16
N ARG A 256 -21.64 11.42 6.53
CA ARG A 256 -20.85 11.19 5.30
C ARG A 256 -19.72 10.16 5.44
N PHE A 257 -19.25 9.92 6.67
CA PHE A 257 -18.21 8.94 6.96
C PHE A 257 -18.75 7.67 7.63
N LEU A 258 -20.06 7.63 7.88
CA LEU A 258 -20.74 6.44 8.36
C LEU A 258 -21.11 5.60 7.13
N TYR A 259 -20.46 4.48 6.96
CA TYR A 259 -20.95 3.44 6.08
C TYR A 259 -22.20 2.84 6.72
N ASP A 260 -23.27 2.74 5.95
CA ASP A 260 -24.47 2.04 6.39
C ASP A 260 -24.17 0.53 6.44
N ASN A 261 -23.64 0.08 7.57
CA ASN A 261 -23.28 -1.34 7.82
C ASN A 261 -24.47 -2.13 8.33
N GLN A 262 -25.69 -1.70 8.06
CA GLN A 262 -26.88 -2.41 8.48
C GLN A 262 -27.08 -3.67 7.65
N ALA A 263 -27.17 -4.81 8.32
CA ALA A 263 -27.46 -6.07 7.66
C ALA A 263 -28.93 -6.08 7.22
N ILE A 264 -29.17 -6.46 5.98
CA ILE A 264 -30.54 -6.57 5.44
C ILE A 264 -31.29 -7.65 6.24
N GLY A 265 -32.50 -7.30 6.71
CA GLY A 265 -33.37 -8.22 7.44
C GLY A 265 -33.22 -8.19 8.97
N LEU A 266 -32.34 -7.35 9.50
CA LEU A 266 -32.28 -7.07 10.96
C LEU A 266 -33.02 -5.80 11.30
N ASP A 267 -33.81 -5.86 12.38
CA ASP A 267 -34.47 -4.69 12.95
C ASP A 267 -33.56 -4.02 13.99
N TYR A 268 -32.90 -2.93 13.61
CA TYR A 268 -32.01 -2.18 14.49
C TYR A 268 -32.74 -1.27 15.49
N GLN A 269 -34.06 -1.13 15.37
CA GLN A 269 -34.88 -0.41 16.32
C GLN A 269 -35.40 -1.29 17.45
N ALA A 270 -35.35 -2.62 17.25
CA ALA A 270 -35.70 -3.57 18.28
C ALA A 270 -34.69 -3.52 19.44
N PRO A 271 -35.14 -3.64 20.69
CA PRO A 271 -34.22 -3.74 21.82
C PRO A 271 -33.29 -4.93 21.65
N PRO A 272 -31.96 -4.77 21.89
CA PRO A 272 -30.99 -5.84 21.68
C PRO A 272 -31.31 -7.05 22.58
N ALA A 273 -31.23 -8.24 22.00
CA ALA A 273 -31.44 -9.48 22.73
C ALA A 273 -30.42 -9.62 23.88
N ARG A 274 -30.84 -10.12 25.01
CA ARG A 274 -29.95 -10.40 26.13
C ARG A 274 -28.99 -11.53 25.75
N TYR A 275 -27.70 -11.27 25.89
CA TYR A 275 -26.64 -12.23 25.65
C TYR A 275 -26.00 -12.66 26.99
N ASP A 276 -26.67 -13.55 27.70
CA ASP A 276 -26.19 -14.14 28.96
C ASP A 276 -26.40 -15.66 28.97
N ARG A 277 -25.72 -16.34 29.90
CA ARG A 277 -25.71 -17.79 29.99
C ARG A 277 -27.12 -18.38 30.16
N ASN A 278 -27.98 -17.71 30.94
CA ASN A 278 -29.32 -18.21 31.23
C ASN A 278 -30.23 -18.10 30.00
N THR A 279 -30.14 -16.99 29.29
CA THR A 279 -30.87 -16.77 28.02
C THR A 279 -30.45 -17.79 26.97
N ILE A 280 -29.13 -18.03 26.79
CA ILE A 280 -28.61 -19.04 25.85
C ILE A 280 -29.08 -20.44 26.24
N ALA A 281 -29.03 -20.79 27.53
CA ALA A 281 -29.47 -22.08 28.01
C ALA A 281 -31.00 -22.29 27.83
N ALA A 282 -31.78 -21.22 28.03
CA ALA A 282 -33.23 -21.23 27.78
C ALA A 282 -33.54 -21.48 26.29
N PHE A 283 -32.85 -20.80 25.38
CA PHE A 283 -32.99 -21.06 23.93
C PHE A 283 -32.56 -22.46 23.54
N ALA A 284 -31.46 -22.96 24.09
CA ALA A 284 -30.98 -24.29 23.79
C ALA A 284 -31.95 -25.40 24.27
N SER A 285 -32.76 -25.13 25.31
CA SER A 285 -33.75 -26.07 25.85
C SER A 285 -35.18 -25.83 25.31
N ASP A 286 -35.39 -24.85 24.44
CA ASP A 286 -36.70 -24.54 23.85
C ASP A 286 -37.08 -25.60 22.78
N THR A 287 -37.71 -26.67 23.24
CA THR A 287 -38.18 -27.73 22.36
C THR A 287 -39.30 -27.29 21.41
N ALA A 288 -40.08 -26.25 21.75
CA ALA A 288 -41.13 -25.74 20.86
C ALA A 288 -40.54 -25.06 19.62
N THR A 289 -39.52 -24.24 19.80
CA THR A 289 -38.78 -23.62 18.69
C THR A 289 -38.05 -24.69 17.88
N ALA A 290 -37.33 -25.65 18.51
CA ALA A 290 -36.64 -26.72 17.82
C ALA A 290 -37.61 -27.57 16.96
N ASN A 291 -38.79 -27.89 17.48
CA ASN A 291 -39.81 -28.64 16.74
C ASN A 291 -40.42 -27.82 15.57
N ARG A 292 -40.57 -26.51 15.73
CA ARG A 292 -41.03 -25.63 14.67
C ARG A 292 -40.00 -25.55 13.52
N ASP A 293 -38.74 -25.41 13.88
CA ASP A 293 -37.63 -25.32 12.90
C ASP A 293 -37.44 -26.67 12.17
N SER A 294 -37.57 -27.78 12.90
CA SER A 294 -37.54 -29.13 12.29
C SER A 294 -38.68 -29.32 11.29
N ARG A 295 -39.90 -28.90 11.65
CA ARG A 295 -41.04 -28.97 10.71
C ARG A 295 -40.86 -28.06 9.49
N ALA A 296 -40.30 -26.85 9.67
CA ALA A 296 -39.99 -25.95 8.57
C ALA A 296 -38.94 -26.57 7.62
N MET A 297 -37.89 -27.21 8.16
CA MET A 297 -36.90 -27.92 7.37
C MET A 297 -37.50 -29.11 6.62
N VAL A 298 -38.34 -29.92 7.25
CA VAL A 298 -39.06 -31.01 6.55
C VAL A 298 -39.91 -30.45 5.42
N GLY A 299 -40.65 -29.35 5.66
CA GLY A 299 -41.44 -28.68 4.61
C GLY A 299 -40.60 -28.21 3.41
N ILE A 300 -39.38 -27.71 3.63
CA ILE A 300 -38.45 -27.38 2.57
C ILE A 300 -38.02 -28.61 1.78
N LEU A 301 -37.71 -29.71 2.46
CA LEU A 301 -37.32 -30.96 1.83
C LEU A 301 -38.49 -31.60 1.06
N ASP A 302 -39.71 -31.51 1.56
CA ASP A 302 -40.91 -31.97 0.86
C ASP A 302 -41.16 -31.22 -0.43
N GLN A 303 -41.00 -29.88 -0.41
CA GLN A 303 -41.09 -29.06 -1.63
C GLN A 303 -39.99 -29.42 -2.62
N TRP A 304 -38.73 -29.57 -2.16
CA TRP A 304 -37.62 -30.03 -2.98
C TRP A 304 -37.91 -31.38 -3.60
N HIS A 305 -38.41 -32.33 -2.83
CA HIS A 305 -38.76 -33.69 -3.27
C HIS A 305 -39.86 -33.66 -4.34
N ALA A 306 -40.97 -32.97 -4.05
CA ALA A 306 -42.08 -32.83 -4.99
C ALA A 306 -41.65 -32.26 -6.36
N HIS A 307 -40.76 -31.26 -6.34
CA HIS A 307 -40.22 -30.68 -7.58
C HIS A 307 -39.29 -31.64 -8.31
N ASN A 308 -38.39 -32.33 -7.60
CA ASN A 308 -37.35 -33.16 -8.20
C ASN A 308 -37.85 -34.55 -8.64
N VAL A 309 -38.92 -35.12 -8.02
CA VAL A 309 -39.54 -36.35 -8.45
C VAL A 309 -40.03 -36.25 -9.90
N GLN A 310 -40.51 -35.09 -10.31
CA GLN A 310 -41.01 -34.85 -11.69
C GLN A 310 -39.90 -34.80 -12.73
N LEU A 311 -38.64 -34.59 -12.33
CA LEU A 311 -37.48 -34.55 -13.19
C LEU A 311 -36.80 -35.91 -13.41
N GLU A 312 -37.21 -36.92 -12.64
CA GLU A 312 -36.62 -38.26 -12.71
C GLU A 312 -37.43 -39.19 -13.62
N GLN A 313 -36.78 -40.24 -14.14
CA GLN A 313 -37.43 -41.30 -14.87
C GLN A 313 -38.34 -42.13 -13.93
N ALA A 314 -39.39 -42.69 -14.45
CA ALA A 314 -40.35 -43.47 -13.68
C ALA A 314 -39.64 -44.54 -12.83
N GLY A 315 -39.83 -44.49 -11.49
CA GLY A 315 -39.24 -45.44 -10.55
C GLY A 315 -37.88 -45.07 -9.99
N GLN A 316 -37.27 -44.00 -10.41
CA GLN A 316 -36.02 -43.51 -9.80
C GLN A 316 -36.30 -42.49 -8.69
N LYS A 317 -35.51 -42.57 -7.59
CA LYS A 317 -35.59 -41.60 -6.52
C LYS A 317 -34.74 -40.37 -6.84
N PRO A 318 -35.23 -39.15 -6.58
CA PRO A 318 -34.45 -37.95 -6.77
C PRO A 318 -33.22 -37.92 -5.87
N LYS A 319 -32.09 -37.51 -6.43
CA LYS A 319 -30.82 -37.39 -5.70
C LYS A 319 -30.74 -36.06 -5.01
N LEU A 320 -30.70 -36.07 -3.68
CA LEU A 320 -30.47 -34.86 -2.86
C LEU A 320 -29.03 -34.42 -2.98
N ILE A 321 -28.81 -33.20 -3.45
CA ILE A 321 -27.46 -32.57 -3.57
C ILE A 321 -27.31 -31.56 -2.44
N VAL A 322 -26.21 -31.67 -1.71
CA VAL A 322 -25.75 -30.67 -0.75
C VAL A 322 -24.37 -30.16 -1.23
N ILE A 323 -24.23 -28.88 -1.46
CA ILE A 323 -22.98 -28.25 -1.83
C ILE A 323 -22.40 -27.61 -0.60
N ASN A 324 -21.25 -28.10 -0.15
CA ASN A 324 -20.52 -27.55 0.98
C ASN A 324 -19.15 -27.05 0.52
N THR A 325 -18.86 -25.76 0.76
CA THR A 325 -17.67 -25.09 0.23
C THR A 325 -16.82 -24.53 1.37
N SER A 326 -15.50 -24.68 1.24
CA SER A 326 -14.55 -24.19 2.26
C SER A 326 -13.94 -22.85 1.89
N GLY A 327 -13.49 -22.10 2.89
CA GLY A 327 -12.77 -20.83 2.71
C GLY A 327 -11.40 -21.00 2.08
N GLY A 328 -10.75 -19.89 1.76
CA GLY A 328 -9.41 -19.83 1.17
C GLY A 328 -9.18 -18.59 0.33
N GLY A 329 -9.87 -17.48 0.60
CA GLY A 329 -9.73 -16.19 -0.08
C GLY A 329 -10.21 -16.24 -1.53
N LEU A 330 -9.69 -15.33 -2.37
CA LEU A 330 -10.11 -15.17 -3.76
C LEU A 330 -9.88 -16.43 -4.62
N ARG A 331 -8.84 -17.20 -4.34
CA ARG A 331 -8.58 -18.46 -5.05
C ARG A 331 -9.68 -19.51 -4.78
N ALA A 332 -10.12 -19.64 -3.53
CA ALA A 332 -11.22 -20.54 -3.19
C ALA A 332 -12.53 -20.06 -3.81
N MET A 333 -12.76 -18.78 -3.90
CA MET A 333 -13.91 -18.16 -4.55
C MET A 333 -13.98 -18.57 -6.02
N LEU A 334 -12.94 -18.32 -6.78
CA LEU A 334 -12.87 -18.65 -8.21
C LEU A 334 -12.91 -20.16 -8.44
N TRP A 335 -12.20 -20.94 -7.62
CA TRP A 335 -12.18 -22.39 -7.71
C TRP A 335 -13.58 -22.97 -7.46
N THR A 336 -14.26 -22.56 -6.40
CA THR A 336 -15.62 -23.01 -6.07
C THR A 336 -16.60 -22.67 -7.19
N PHE A 337 -16.56 -21.41 -7.66
CA PHE A 337 -17.40 -20.99 -8.78
C PHE A 337 -17.20 -21.89 -10.00
N ARG A 338 -15.96 -22.11 -10.40
CA ARG A 338 -15.61 -22.93 -11.57
C ARG A 338 -16.00 -24.40 -11.40
N CYS A 339 -15.80 -24.96 -10.20
CA CYS A 339 -16.23 -26.34 -9.90
C CYS A 339 -17.75 -26.51 -10.02
N ILE A 340 -18.53 -25.56 -9.47
CA ILE A 340 -19.98 -25.59 -9.56
C ILE A 340 -20.43 -25.41 -11.00
N GLN A 341 -19.86 -24.44 -11.74
CA GLN A 341 -20.15 -24.21 -13.15
C GLN A 341 -19.88 -25.47 -13.99
N TYR A 342 -18.74 -26.12 -13.76
CA TYR A 342 -18.39 -27.36 -14.47
C TYR A 342 -19.32 -28.51 -14.10
N ALA A 343 -19.61 -28.72 -12.80
CA ALA A 343 -20.55 -29.73 -12.36
C ALA A 343 -21.95 -29.51 -12.95
N ASP A 344 -22.41 -28.27 -13.00
CA ASP A 344 -23.70 -27.93 -13.59
C ASP A 344 -23.74 -28.22 -15.10
N SER A 345 -22.64 -27.96 -15.81
CA SER A 345 -22.52 -28.30 -17.24
C SER A 345 -22.61 -29.79 -17.49
N LEU A 346 -21.98 -30.62 -16.64
CA LEU A 346 -22.07 -32.09 -16.71
C LEU A 346 -23.48 -32.63 -16.43
N MET A 347 -24.24 -31.87 -15.62
CA MET A 347 -25.63 -32.21 -15.28
C MET A 347 -26.68 -31.56 -16.24
N GLY A 348 -26.23 -31.00 -17.33
CA GLY A 348 -27.11 -30.35 -18.29
C GLY A 348 -27.87 -29.12 -17.77
N GLY A 349 -27.27 -28.38 -16.81
CA GLY A 349 -27.86 -27.19 -16.17
C GLY A 349 -28.83 -27.48 -15.03
N SER A 350 -28.91 -28.74 -14.54
CA SER A 350 -29.88 -29.14 -13.51
C SER A 350 -29.30 -29.18 -12.09
N LEU A 351 -28.02 -28.85 -11.89
CA LEU A 351 -27.36 -28.93 -10.59
C LEU A 351 -28.09 -28.12 -9.51
N MET A 352 -28.38 -26.84 -9.80
CA MET A 352 -29.02 -25.96 -8.82
C MET A 352 -30.46 -26.34 -8.52
N GLN A 353 -31.18 -26.90 -9.47
CA GLN A 353 -32.55 -27.43 -9.25
C GLN A 353 -32.54 -28.60 -8.25
N ARG A 354 -31.50 -29.43 -8.31
CA ARG A 354 -31.33 -30.62 -7.44
C ARG A 354 -30.67 -30.30 -6.12
N THR A 355 -30.11 -29.11 -5.96
CA THR A 355 -29.43 -28.68 -4.74
C THR A 355 -30.45 -28.25 -3.68
N ALA A 356 -30.51 -28.99 -2.60
CA ALA A 356 -31.36 -28.68 -1.46
C ALA A 356 -30.72 -27.73 -0.45
N LEU A 357 -29.40 -27.78 -0.32
CA LEU A 357 -28.66 -26.97 0.62
C LEU A 357 -27.31 -26.54 0.03
N LEU A 358 -26.98 -25.26 0.20
CA LEU A 358 -25.70 -24.70 -0.13
C LEU A 358 -25.13 -24.04 1.11
N THR A 359 -23.96 -24.53 1.57
CA THR A 359 -23.25 -23.99 2.72
C THR A 359 -21.83 -23.64 2.35
N GLY A 360 -21.24 -22.73 3.09
CA GLY A 360 -19.86 -22.37 2.84
C GLY A 360 -19.30 -21.36 3.81
N SER A 361 -18.00 -21.15 3.74
CA SER A 361 -17.28 -20.13 4.50
C SER A 361 -16.38 -19.31 3.59
N SER A 362 -16.21 -18.01 3.93
CA SER A 362 -15.26 -17.09 3.27
C SER A 362 -15.36 -17.11 1.73
N GLY A 363 -14.22 -17.19 1.03
CA GLY A 363 -14.17 -17.16 -0.43
C GLY A 363 -15.03 -18.25 -1.11
N GLY A 364 -15.04 -19.46 -0.59
CA GLY A 364 -15.87 -20.53 -1.14
C GLY A 364 -17.37 -20.21 -1.11
N ALA A 365 -17.86 -19.62 0.01
CA ALA A 365 -19.24 -19.17 0.11
C ALA A 365 -19.56 -18.07 -0.92
N ILE A 366 -18.63 -17.12 -1.16
CA ILE A 366 -18.81 -16.06 -2.15
C ILE A 366 -18.98 -16.65 -3.55
N GLY A 367 -18.07 -17.55 -3.96
CA GLY A 367 -18.14 -18.20 -5.27
C GLY A 367 -19.43 -19.00 -5.48
N ALA A 368 -19.86 -19.76 -4.45
CA ALA A 368 -21.09 -20.53 -4.48
C ALA A 368 -22.35 -19.63 -4.55
N THR A 369 -22.37 -18.57 -3.75
CA THR A 369 -23.49 -17.60 -3.72
C THR A 369 -23.60 -16.86 -5.05
N TYR A 370 -22.48 -16.46 -5.67
CA TYR A 370 -22.50 -15.82 -6.98
C TYR A 370 -23.09 -16.73 -8.04
N TYR A 371 -22.68 -18.00 -8.10
CA TYR A 371 -23.28 -18.96 -9.03
C TYR A 371 -24.78 -19.13 -8.78
N ARG A 372 -25.19 -19.25 -7.51
CA ARG A 372 -26.59 -19.33 -7.10
C ARG A 372 -27.39 -18.10 -7.55
N GLN A 373 -26.80 -16.90 -7.46
CA GLN A 373 -27.42 -15.66 -7.89
C GLN A 373 -27.59 -15.62 -9.42
N LEU A 374 -26.58 -16.03 -10.19
CA LEU A 374 -26.67 -16.16 -11.64
C LEU A 374 -27.75 -17.15 -12.05
N TYR A 375 -27.83 -18.29 -11.38
CA TYR A 375 -28.90 -19.26 -11.61
C TYR A 375 -30.29 -18.66 -11.34
N ALA A 376 -30.47 -17.97 -10.23
CA ALA A 376 -31.75 -17.30 -9.93
C ALA A 376 -32.11 -16.21 -10.93
N ALA A 377 -31.13 -15.55 -11.49
CA ALA A 377 -31.31 -14.52 -12.53
C ALA A 377 -31.62 -15.18 -13.88
N SER A 378 -31.01 -16.33 -14.23
CA SER A 378 -31.30 -17.06 -15.47
C SER A 378 -32.73 -17.57 -15.52
N LEU A 379 -33.37 -17.84 -14.41
CA LEU A 379 -34.80 -18.19 -14.35
C LEU A 379 -35.74 -17.04 -14.73
N ARG A 380 -35.22 -15.81 -14.75
CA ARG A 380 -35.99 -14.58 -15.06
C ARG A 380 -35.62 -13.94 -16.39
N SER A 381 -34.52 -14.34 -16.98
CA SER A 381 -33.99 -13.73 -18.20
C SER A 381 -33.15 -14.72 -19.01
N ASP A 382 -33.53 -14.88 -20.27
CA ASP A 382 -32.83 -15.75 -21.23
C ASP A 382 -31.45 -15.21 -21.65
N THR A 383 -31.10 -14.01 -21.24
CA THR A 383 -29.80 -13.37 -21.57
C THR A 383 -28.63 -13.90 -20.71
N ILE A 384 -28.91 -14.69 -19.68
CA ILE A 384 -27.91 -15.20 -18.75
C ILE A 384 -27.55 -16.65 -19.10
N ALA A 385 -26.41 -16.80 -19.78
CA ALA A 385 -25.81 -18.10 -20.05
C ALA A 385 -24.86 -18.50 -18.91
N LEU A 386 -25.26 -19.43 -18.02
CA LEU A 386 -24.49 -19.82 -16.84
C LEU A 386 -23.07 -20.33 -17.13
N GLN A 387 -22.83 -20.81 -18.35
CA GLN A 387 -21.54 -21.34 -18.79
C GLN A 387 -20.65 -20.29 -19.45
N ASP A 388 -21.10 -19.02 -19.52
CA ASP A 388 -20.32 -17.94 -20.14
C ASP A 388 -19.02 -17.69 -19.35
N ARG A 389 -17.93 -17.56 -20.10
CA ARG A 389 -16.59 -17.31 -19.57
C ARG A 389 -16.48 -15.94 -18.87
N ARG A 390 -17.29 -14.97 -19.27
CA ARG A 390 -17.30 -13.63 -18.65
C ARG A 390 -17.42 -13.67 -17.14
N TYR A 391 -18.20 -14.62 -16.58
CA TYR A 391 -18.37 -14.74 -15.15
C TYR A 391 -17.12 -15.25 -14.41
N ILE A 392 -16.26 -16.01 -15.12
CA ILE A 392 -14.94 -16.39 -14.61
C ILE A 392 -14.03 -15.17 -14.59
N ASP A 393 -14.07 -14.37 -15.66
CA ASP A 393 -13.28 -13.14 -15.76
C ASP A 393 -13.70 -12.14 -14.69
N ASP A 394 -15.01 -11.95 -14.45
CA ASP A 394 -15.55 -11.12 -13.36
C ASP A 394 -15.08 -11.59 -11.98
N MET A 395 -15.12 -12.91 -11.74
CA MET A 395 -14.70 -13.49 -10.46
C MET A 395 -13.19 -13.55 -10.27
N SER A 396 -12.40 -13.42 -11.34
CA SER A 396 -10.94 -13.38 -11.28
C SER A 396 -10.39 -11.98 -11.04
N GLY A 397 -11.22 -10.95 -11.12
CA GLY A 397 -10.84 -9.56 -10.86
C GLY A 397 -10.33 -9.34 -9.43
N ASP A 398 -9.53 -8.31 -9.24
CA ASP A 398 -9.04 -7.93 -7.92
C ASP A 398 -10.13 -7.19 -7.13
N MET A 399 -10.77 -7.90 -6.22
CA MET A 399 -11.84 -7.36 -5.36
C MET A 399 -11.32 -6.45 -4.24
N LEU A 400 -10.00 -6.40 -4.03
CA LEU A 400 -9.37 -5.56 -2.99
C LEU A 400 -8.81 -4.25 -3.57
N ASN A 401 -8.85 -4.08 -4.88
CA ASN A 401 -8.31 -2.89 -5.55
C ASN A 401 -8.94 -1.56 -5.09
N PRO A 402 -10.23 -1.47 -4.75
CA PRO A 402 -10.85 -0.23 -4.26
C PRO A 402 -10.37 0.22 -2.87
N LEU A 403 -9.59 -0.59 -2.18
CA LEU A 403 -9.00 -0.23 -0.89
C LEU A 403 -7.68 0.50 -1.08
#